data_1db52d6a5d651355a86af39826e0b596
#
_entry.id   1db52d6a5d651355a86af39826e0b596
#
_cell.length_a   1.000
_cell.length_b   1.000
_cell.length_c   1.000
_cell.angle_alpha   90.00
_cell.angle_beta   90.00
_cell.angle_gamma   90.00
#
_symmetry.space_group_name_H-M   'P 1'
#
loop_
_entity.id
_entity.type
_entity.pdbx_description
1 polymer ?
#
loop_
_entity_poly.entity_id
_entity_poly.type
_entity_poly.pdbx_seq_one_letter_code
_entity_poly.pdbx_strand_id
1 'polypeptide(L)'
;VNESLLEVLQSQKEKKELSVLTQCNEKTESFGLSLTEEDAHELVLCRNASLKKYRRVEFGEGILDKLIFTFCDSQYINQENYREVMEELQDIFYSFKNEAMDLLTDDELLTFMKEQFEEICMGDTEYLESTCLPRFASAIRSGDRGYVKSGGKGEYEKLSEEQRWDGELFMDVIKELFW
;
A
#
# COMPACT_ATOMS: atom_id res chain seq x y z
N VAL A 1 -39.46 9.57 5.66
CA VAL A 1 -38.24 9.94 4.92
C VAL A 1 -37.86 8.77 4.05
N ASN A 2 -38.07 8.89 2.75
CA ASN A 2 -37.61 7.85 1.82
C ASN A 2 -36.10 8.04 1.63
N GLU A 3 -35.30 7.28 2.38
CA GLU A 3 -33.90 7.10 2.02
C GLU A 3 -33.86 6.47 0.63
N SER A 4 -33.05 7.03 -0.25
CA SER A 4 -32.91 6.45 -1.58
C SER A 4 -32.24 5.07 -1.47
N LEU A 5 -32.54 4.16 -2.37
CA LEU A 5 -31.90 2.84 -2.41
C LEU A 5 -30.36 2.95 -2.41
N LEU A 6 -29.84 3.98 -3.04
CA LEU A 6 -28.39 4.27 -3.09
C LEU A 6 -27.84 4.60 -1.70
N GLU A 7 -28.55 5.40 -0.91
CA GLU A 7 -28.12 5.75 0.46
C GLU A 7 -28.10 4.50 1.38
N VAL A 8 -29.09 3.64 1.23
CA VAL A 8 -29.14 2.36 1.98
C VAL A 8 -27.99 1.44 1.60
N LEU A 9 -27.70 1.29 0.31
CA LEU A 9 -26.60 0.47 -0.18
C LEU A 9 -25.24 1.02 0.27
N GLN A 10 -25.09 2.33 0.24
CA GLN A 10 -23.85 3.00 0.68
C GLN A 10 -23.65 2.83 2.19
N SER A 11 -24.68 2.99 3.00
CA SER A 11 -24.60 2.76 4.44
C SER A 11 -24.27 1.31 4.78
N GLN A 12 -24.84 0.35 4.05
CA GLN A 12 -24.51 -1.08 4.25
C GLN A 12 -23.08 -1.41 3.87
N LYS A 13 -22.58 -0.80 2.79
CA LYS A 13 -21.18 -0.94 2.37
C LYS A 13 -20.23 -0.41 3.45
N GLU A 14 -20.46 0.79 3.95
CA GLU A 14 -19.65 1.41 5.00
C GLU A 14 -19.63 0.56 6.28
N LYS A 15 -20.76 0.06 6.72
CA LYS A 15 -20.84 -0.85 7.89
C LYS A 15 -20.04 -2.13 7.70
N LYS A 16 -20.07 -2.71 6.51
CA LYS A 16 -19.27 -3.89 6.19
C LYS A 16 -17.79 -3.60 6.23
N GLU A 17 -17.36 -2.48 5.65
CA GLU A 17 -15.98 -2.05 5.65
C GLU A 17 -15.44 -1.78 7.06
N LEU A 18 -16.23 -1.11 7.91
CA LEU A 18 -15.88 -0.90 9.31
C LEU A 18 -15.74 -2.23 10.07
N SER A 19 -16.63 -3.17 9.82
CA SER A 19 -16.56 -4.51 10.42
C SER A 19 -15.29 -5.25 10.00
N VAL A 20 -14.91 -5.20 8.73
CA VAL A 20 -13.66 -5.81 8.24
C VAL A 20 -12.44 -5.18 8.91
N LEU A 21 -12.40 -3.85 9.02
CA LEU A 21 -11.27 -3.17 9.65
C LEU A 21 -11.14 -3.49 11.14
N THR A 22 -12.24 -3.51 11.87
CA THR A 22 -12.20 -3.88 13.29
C THR A 22 -11.86 -5.35 13.51
N GLN A 23 -12.21 -6.25 12.58
CA GLN A 23 -11.77 -7.65 12.61
C GLN A 23 -10.25 -7.80 12.40
N CYS A 24 -9.59 -6.86 11.72
CA CYS A 24 -8.15 -6.85 11.61
C CYS A 24 -7.45 -6.82 12.98
N ASN A 25 -8.09 -6.26 14.00
CA ASN A 25 -7.57 -6.21 15.36
C ASN A 25 -7.22 -7.60 15.92
N GLU A 26 -7.96 -8.64 15.53
CA GLU A 26 -7.67 -10.03 15.96
C GLU A 26 -6.22 -10.44 15.66
N LYS A 27 -5.68 -9.95 14.56
CA LYS A 27 -4.29 -10.20 14.16
C LYS A 27 -3.35 -9.12 14.65
N THR A 28 -3.74 -7.85 14.55
CA THR A 28 -2.83 -6.72 14.81
C THR A 28 -2.57 -6.49 16.29
N GLU A 29 -3.45 -6.96 17.18
CA GLU A 29 -3.24 -6.91 18.64
C GLU A 29 -1.98 -7.64 19.09
N SER A 30 -1.56 -8.69 18.38
CA SER A 30 -0.29 -9.37 18.65
C SER A 30 0.95 -8.48 18.43
N PHE A 31 0.79 -7.41 17.66
CA PHE A 31 1.82 -6.38 17.44
C PHE A 31 1.59 -5.11 18.27
N GLY A 32 0.62 -5.13 19.18
CA GLY A 32 0.25 -3.99 20.02
C GLY A 32 -0.58 -2.93 19.32
N LEU A 33 -1.22 -3.26 18.20
CA LEU A 33 -2.00 -2.36 17.38
C LEU A 33 -3.49 -2.71 17.42
N SER A 34 -4.34 -1.72 17.63
CA SER A 34 -5.79 -1.87 17.63
C SER A 34 -6.44 -0.60 17.07
N LEU A 35 -7.45 -0.78 16.23
CA LEU A 35 -8.29 0.31 15.74
C LEU A 35 -9.58 0.36 16.55
N THR A 36 -9.94 1.56 17.00
CA THR A 36 -11.29 1.85 17.48
C THR A 36 -12.26 1.93 16.30
N GLU A 37 -13.56 1.91 16.57
CA GLU A 37 -14.57 2.16 15.52
C GLU A 37 -14.40 3.54 14.89
N GLU A 38 -14.01 4.54 15.70
CA GLU A 38 -13.72 5.90 15.23
C GLU A 38 -12.50 5.92 14.30
N ASP A 39 -11.40 5.28 14.69
CA ASP A 39 -10.21 5.16 13.83
C ASP A 39 -10.52 4.44 12.50
N ALA A 40 -11.28 3.36 12.56
CA ALA A 40 -11.69 2.63 11.37
C ALA A 40 -12.56 3.50 10.45
N HIS A 41 -13.46 4.29 11.02
CA HIS A 41 -14.29 5.23 10.25
C HIS A 41 -13.45 6.31 9.58
N GLU A 42 -12.49 6.90 10.29
CA GLU A 42 -11.57 7.90 9.73
C GLU A 42 -10.74 7.31 8.58
N LEU A 43 -10.26 6.08 8.70
CA LEU A 43 -9.54 5.40 7.63
C LEU A 43 -10.42 5.21 6.38
N VAL A 44 -11.69 4.84 6.54
CA VAL A 44 -12.63 4.71 5.42
C VAL A 44 -12.91 6.06 4.77
N LEU A 45 -13.09 7.11 5.56
CA LEU A 45 -13.29 8.47 5.03
C LEU A 45 -12.06 8.97 4.26
N CYS A 46 -10.87 8.75 4.79
CA CYS A 46 -9.61 9.10 4.14
C CYS A 46 -9.46 8.33 2.81
N ARG A 47 -9.77 7.04 2.79
CA ARG A 47 -9.77 6.25 1.55
C ARG A 47 -10.72 6.83 0.51
N ASN A 48 -11.94 7.14 0.89
CA ASN A 48 -12.94 7.69 -0.04
C ASN A 48 -12.47 9.04 -0.60
N ALA A 49 -11.84 9.87 0.22
CA ALA A 49 -11.24 11.13 -0.21
C ALA A 49 -10.09 10.91 -1.20
N SER A 50 -9.20 9.94 -0.94
CA SER A 50 -8.10 9.59 -1.84
C SER A 50 -8.61 9.04 -3.18
N LEU A 51 -9.59 8.15 -3.17
CA LEU A 51 -10.20 7.63 -4.40
C LEU A 51 -10.77 8.76 -5.26
N LYS A 52 -11.47 9.71 -4.64
CA LYS A 52 -11.99 10.88 -5.34
C LYS A 52 -10.88 11.79 -5.88
N LYS A 53 -9.86 12.06 -5.08
CA LYS A 53 -8.70 12.88 -5.44
C LYS A 53 -7.96 12.31 -6.64
N TYR A 54 -7.74 11.01 -6.65
CA TYR A 54 -7.01 10.32 -7.73
C TYR A 54 -7.91 9.78 -8.84
N ARG A 55 -9.20 10.04 -8.80
CA ARG A 55 -10.20 9.62 -9.79
C ARG A 55 -10.20 8.10 -10.00
N ARG A 56 -10.16 7.37 -8.91
CA ARG A 56 -10.18 5.90 -8.90
C ARG A 56 -11.50 5.37 -8.37
N VAL A 57 -11.85 4.18 -8.84
CA VAL A 57 -12.98 3.40 -8.32
C VAL A 57 -12.44 2.08 -7.80
N GLU A 58 -12.87 1.71 -6.63
CA GLU A 58 -12.49 0.47 -5.98
C GLU A 58 -13.70 -0.44 -5.88
N PHE A 59 -13.51 -1.70 -6.26
CA PHE A 59 -14.54 -2.72 -6.18
C PHE A 59 -14.19 -3.71 -5.06
N GLY A 60 -15.23 -4.18 -4.35
CA GLY A 60 -15.07 -5.12 -3.26
C GLY A 60 -14.62 -4.45 -1.95
N GLU A 61 -13.79 -5.15 -1.21
CA GLU A 61 -13.37 -4.74 0.15
C GLU A 61 -12.25 -3.69 0.15
N GLY A 62 -11.68 -3.40 -0.98
CA GLY A 62 -10.63 -2.40 -1.12
C GLY A 62 -9.26 -2.86 -0.63
N ILE A 63 -8.40 -1.87 -0.34
CA ILE A 63 -7.00 -2.11 -0.02
C ILE A 63 -6.68 -2.03 1.48
N LEU A 64 -7.58 -1.47 2.30
CA LEU A 64 -7.26 -1.14 3.69
C LEU A 64 -6.85 -2.34 4.53
N ASP A 65 -7.52 -3.48 4.40
CA ASP A 65 -7.16 -4.70 5.10
C ASP A 65 -5.79 -5.23 4.66
N LYS A 66 -5.50 -5.23 3.38
CA LYS A 66 -4.19 -5.61 2.84
C LYS A 66 -3.08 -4.68 3.33
N LEU A 67 -3.34 -3.38 3.34
CA LEU A 67 -2.42 -2.37 3.84
C LEU A 67 -2.10 -2.61 5.32
N ILE A 68 -3.12 -2.79 6.14
CA ILE A 68 -2.97 -3.07 7.56
C ILE A 68 -2.13 -4.33 7.78
N PHE A 69 -2.45 -5.44 7.12
CA PHE A 69 -1.71 -6.68 7.28
C PHE A 69 -0.29 -6.65 6.73
N THR A 70 -0.03 -5.82 5.73
CA THR A 70 1.31 -5.63 5.20
C THR A 70 2.21 -4.87 6.17
N PHE A 71 1.67 -3.87 6.87
CA PHE A 71 2.46 -2.96 7.68
C PHE A 71 2.37 -3.19 9.20
N CYS A 72 1.47 -4.05 9.69
CA CYS A 72 1.23 -4.20 11.13
C CYS A 72 2.42 -4.74 11.92
N ASP A 73 3.37 -5.38 11.30
CA ASP A 73 4.60 -5.91 11.92
C ASP A 73 5.78 -4.94 11.87
N SER A 74 5.57 -3.73 11.34
CA SER A 74 6.62 -2.71 11.24
C SER A 74 7.08 -2.22 12.61
N GLN A 75 8.39 -2.15 12.81
CA GLN A 75 8.98 -1.55 14.02
C GLN A 75 8.76 -0.03 14.12
N TYR A 76 8.39 0.63 13.02
CA TYR A 76 8.17 2.07 12.95
C TYR A 76 6.72 2.47 13.22
N ILE A 77 5.83 1.49 13.39
CA ILE A 77 4.42 1.71 13.66
C ILE A 77 4.10 1.27 15.09
N ASN A 78 3.51 2.15 15.85
CA ASN A 78 3.02 1.90 17.21
C ASN A 78 1.57 2.37 17.35
N GLN A 79 0.94 2.10 18.47
CA GLN A 79 -0.46 2.46 18.69
C GLN A 79 -0.73 3.96 18.55
N GLU A 80 0.23 4.81 18.88
CA GLU A 80 0.05 6.26 18.83
C GLU A 80 0.01 6.80 17.40
N ASN A 81 0.84 6.26 16.51
CA ASN A 81 0.92 6.70 15.11
C ASN A 81 0.17 5.80 14.12
N TYR A 82 -0.44 4.72 14.58
CA TYR A 82 -1.01 3.68 13.73
C TYR A 82 -2.02 4.22 12.72
N ARG A 83 -3.03 4.95 13.18
CA ARG A 83 -4.06 5.51 12.30
C ARG A 83 -3.46 6.49 11.29
N GLU A 84 -2.64 7.42 11.75
CA GLU A 84 -2.03 8.45 10.92
C GLU A 84 -1.13 7.85 9.82
N VAL A 85 -0.29 6.90 10.17
CA VAL A 85 0.58 6.21 9.19
C VAL A 85 -0.25 5.42 8.17
N MET A 86 -1.34 4.77 8.61
CA MET A 86 -2.24 4.07 7.66
C MET A 86 -2.95 5.04 6.72
N GLU A 87 -3.36 6.22 7.19
CA GLU A 87 -3.94 7.27 6.34
C GLU A 87 -2.95 7.75 5.27
N GLU A 88 -1.72 8.02 5.66
CA GLU A 88 -0.65 8.44 4.76
C GLU A 88 -0.31 7.34 3.74
N LEU A 89 -0.10 6.12 4.19
CA LEU A 89 0.26 5.00 3.31
C LEU A 89 -0.83 4.68 2.28
N GLN A 90 -2.11 4.79 2.63
CA GLN A 90 -3.18 4.57 1.65
C GLN A 90 -3.24 5.68 0.60
N ASP A 91 -3.05 6.94 0.98
CA ASP A 91 -3.00 8.05 0.03
C ASP A 91 -1.81 7.89 -0.93
N ILE A 92 -0.65 7.56 -0.41
CA ILE A 92 0.55 7.23 -1.18
C ILE A 92 0.29 6.07 -2.14
N PHE A 93 -0.35 5.00 -1.68
CA PHE A 93 -0.67 3.85 -2.51
C PHE A 93 -1.50 4.25 -3.74
N TYR A 94 -2.58 4.98 -3.58
CA TYR A 94 -3.44 5.38 -4.69
C TYR A 94 -2.74 6.35 -5.63
N SER A 95 -1.94 7.28 -5.10
CA SER A 95 -1.11 8.16 -5.88
C SER A 95 -0.20 7.38 -6.82
N PHE A 96 0.52 6.39 -6.30
CA PHE A 96 1.49 5.63 -7.09
C PHE A 96 0.90 4.52 -7.95
N LYS A 97 -0.30 4.03 -7.66
CA LYS A 97 -1.07 3.24 -8.64
C LYS A 97 -1.30 4.03 -9.93
N ASN A 98 -1.67 5.30 -9.81
CA ASN A 98 -1.83 6.19 -10.96
C ASN A 98 -0.50 6.51 -11.63
N GLU A 99 0.51 6.88 -10.85
CA GLU A 99 1.85 7.20 -11.37
C GLU A 99 2.48 6.02 -12.12
N ALA A 100 2.25 4.80 -11.66
CA ALA A 100 2.68 3.58 -12.33
C ALA A 100 1.73 3.14 -13.46
N MET A 101 0.70 3.92 -13.79
CA MET A 101 -0.26 3.68 -14.87
C MET A 101 -0.97 2.32 -14.74
N ASP A 102 -1.25 1.87 -13.52
CA ASP A 102 -1.83 0.56 -13.21
C ASP A 102 -1.05 -0.65 -13.79
N LEU A 103 0.24 -0.48 -14.04
CA LEU A 103 1.11 -1.55 -14.53
C LEU A 103 1.55 -2.55 -13.46
N LEU A 104 1.27 -2.22 -12.20
CA LEU A 104 1.54 -3.04 -11.02
C LEU A 104 0.26 -3.58 -10.42
N THR A 105 0.29 -4.80 -9.91
CA THR A 105 -0.75 -5.29 -9.02
C THR A 105 -0.70 -4.58 -7.67
N ASP A 106 -1.78 -4.64 -6.91
CA ASP A 106 -1.82 -4.08 -5.57
C ASP A 106 -0.76 -4.71 -4.66
N ASP A 107 -0.60 -6.03 -4.74
CA ASP A 107 0.35 -6.77 -3.92
C ASP A 107 1.81 -6.43 -4.29
N GLU A 108 2.12 -6.24 -5.55
CA GLU A 108 3.45 -5.81 -6.01
C GLU A 108 3.79 -4.40 -5.47
N LEU A 109 2.86 -3.46 -5.55
CA LEU A 109 3.07 -2.11 -5.04
C LEU A 109 3.18 -2.10 -3.51
N LEU A 110 2.32 -2.83 -2.81
CA LEU A 110 2.39 -2.94 -1.34
C LEU A 110 3.69 -3.57 -0.87
N THR A 111 4.15 -4.62 -1.53
CA THR A 111 5.44 -5.26 -1.22
C THR A 111 6.58 -4.28 -1.38
N PHE A 112 6.63 -3.57 -2.50
CA PHE A 112 7.65 -2.56 -2.73
C PHE A 112 7.60 -1.43 -1.68
N MET A 113 6.42 -0.91 -1.41
CA MET A 113 6.24 0.14 -0.38
C MET A 113 6.74 -0.33 0.99
N LYS A 114 6.42 -1.56 1.39
CA LYS A 114 6.85 -2.14 2.67
C LYS A 114 8.38 -2.23 2.75
N GLU A 115 9.02 -2.76 1.73
CA GLU A 115 10.48 -2.88 1.67
C GLU A 115 11.16 -1.50 1.77
N GLN A 116 10.68 -0.52 1.00
CA GLN A 116 11.23 0.84 1.06
C GLN A 116 10.99 1.51 2.41
N PHE A 117 9.80 1.35 2.95
CA PHE A 117 9.42 1.91 4.25
C PHE A 117 10.31 1.41 5.39
N GLU A 118 10.60 0.11 5.41
CA GLU A 118 11.41 -0.51 6.46
C GLU A 118 12.91 -0.24 6.28
N GLU A 119 13.43 -0.44 5.08
CA GLU A 119 14.87 -0.55 4.87
C GLU A 119 15.52 0.75 4.45
N ILE A 120 14.80 1.61 3.73
CA ILE A 120 15.34 2.86 3.18
C ILE A 120 14.80 4.08 3.92
N CYS A 121 13.49 4.13 4.09
CA CYS A 121 12.82 5.30 4.69
C CYS A 121 12.86 5.30 6.21
N MET A 122 13.14 4.16 6.85
CA MET A 122 13.13 4.03 8.32
C MET A 122 11.82 4.53 8.95
N GLY A 123 10.70 4.25 8.29
CA GLY A 123 9.37 4.67 8.72
C GLY A 123 8.95 6.07 8.29
N ASP A 124 9.75 6.77 7.50
CA ASP A 124 9.43 8.11 6.99
C ASP A 124 8.58 8.04 5.73
N THR A 125 7.29 8.35 5.87
CA THR A 125 6.32 8.35 4.77
C THR A 125 6.56 9.48 3.76
N GLU A 126 7.06 10.62 4.20
CA GLU A 126 7.40 11.74 3.31
C GLU A 126 8.57 11.37 2.38
N TYR A 127 9.59 10.71 2.91
CA TYR A 127 10.71 10.21 2.11
C TYR A 127 10.27 9.13 1.12
N LEU A 128 9.37 8.23 1.54
CA LEU A 128 8.77 7.22 0.68
C LEU A 128 8.05 7.88 -0.51
N GLU A 129 7.19 8.85 -0.24
CA GLU A 129 6.39 9.55 -1.25
C GLU A 129 7.24 10.42 -2.18
N SER A 130 8.16 11.20 -1.64
CA SER A 130 8.90 12.22 -2.39
C SER A 130 10.11 11.69 -3.15
N THR A 131 10.69 10.59 -2.71
CA THR A 131 11.98 10.10 -3.24
C THR A 131 11.92 8.69 -3.79
N CYS A 132 11.50 7.71 -2.98
CA CYS A 132 11.57 6.31 -3.38
C CYS A 132 10.56 5.96 -4.48
N LEU A 133 9.31 6.31 -4.27
CA LEU A 133 8.24 5.94 -5.19
C LEU A 133 8.26 6.70 -6.53
N PRO A 134 8.59 7.99 -6.61
CA PRO A 134 8.70 8.67 -7.91
C PRO A 134 9.71 8.03 -8.85
N ARG A 135 10.85 7.61 -8.32
CA ARG A 135 11.89 6.90 -9.10
C ARG A 135 11.38 5.54 -9.58
N PHE A 136 10.75 4.80 -8.69
CA PHE A 136 10.15 3.52 -9.00
C PHE A 136 9.06 3.63 -10.08
N ALA A 137 8.13 4.56 -9.93
CA ALA A 137 7.07 4.79 -10.91
C ALA A 137 7.63 5.21 -12.27
N SER A 138 8.67 6.03 -12.30
CA SER A 138 9.36 6.42 -13.53
C SER A 138 9.96 5.23 -14.26
N ALA A 139 10.62 4.33 -13.52
CA ALA A 139 11.20 3.12 -14.09
C ALA A 139 10.11 2.17 -14.63
N ILE A 140 9.01 2.00 -13.91
CA ILE A 140 7.87 1.19 -14.39
C ILE A 140 7.31 1.75 -15.71
N ARG A 141 7.10 3.06 -15.78
CA ARG A 141 6.59 3.70 -17.01
C ARG A 141 7.55 3.56 -18.20
N SER A 142 8.85 3.57 -17.95
CA SER A 142 9.86 3.39 -18.99
C SER A 142 10.03 1.93 -19.46
N GLY A 143 9.28 1.00 -18.86
CA GLY A 143 9.28 -0.41 -19.22
C GLY A 143 10.36 -1.23 -18.55
N ASP A 144 11.09 -0.66 -17.58
CA ASP A 144 12.02 -1.40 -16.75
C ASP A 144 11.22 -2.23 -15.72
N ARG A 145 11.13 -3.51 -15.96
CA ARG A 145 10.34 -4.46 -15.16
C ARG A 145 11.20 -5.51 -14.46
N GLY A 146 12.50 -5.31 -14.42
CA GLY A 146 13.40 -6.26 -13.81
C GLY A 146 13.08 -6.59 -12.36
N TYR A 147 12.43 -5.70 -11.66
CA TYR A 147 12.09 -5.82 -10.24
C TYR A 147 10.60 -6.03 -9.95
N VAL A 148 9.72 -6.03 -10.97
CA VAL A 148 8.26 -6.14 -10.77
C VAL A 148 7.79 -7.57 -10.67
N LYS A 149 8.58 -8.51 -11.09
CA LYS A 149 8.12 -9.88 -11.24
C LYS A 149 8.72 -10.83 -10.21
N SER A 150 8.16 -10.84 -9.03
CA SER A 150 8.21 -12.03 -8.21
C SER A 150 7.45 -13.16 -8.92
N GLY A 151 8.14 -14.14 -9.46
CA GLY A 151 7.57 -15.34 -10.07
C GLY A 151 7.26 -15.29 -11.57
N GLY A 152 7.59 -14.23 -12.28
CA GLY A 152 7.53 -14.15 -13.73
C GLY A 152 8.91 -13.92 -14.34
N LYS A 153 9.13 -14.46 -15.51
CA LYS A 153 10.36 -14.27 -16.28
C LYS A 153 10.47 -12.83 -16.76
N GLY A 154 11.12 -11.97 -15.97
CA GLY A 154 11.39 -10.58 -16.30
C GLY A 154 12.75 -10.39 -16.97
N GLU A 155 13.00 -9.16 -17.44
CA GLU A 155 14.29 -8.85 -18.09
C GLU A 155 15.49 -9.00 -17.15
N TYR A 156 15.30 -8.90 -15.85
CA TYR A 156 16.39 -9.12 -14.93
C TYR A 156 16.75 -10.61 -14.74
N GLU A 157 15.90 -11.55 -15.15
CA GLU A 157 16.31 -12.96 -15.32
C GLU A 157 17.35 -13.16 -16.43
N LYS A 158 17.49 -12.14 -17.30
CA LYS A 158 18.57 -12.08 -18.30
C LYS A 158 19.89 -11.54 -17.74
N LEU A 159 19.83 -10.90 -16.59
CA LEU A 159 20.99 -10.64 -15.75
C LEU A 159 21.38 -12.03 -15.23
N SER A 160 22.52 -12.51 -15.51
CA SER A 160 23.04 -13.86 -15.35
C SER A 160 22.43 -14.71 -14.23
N GLU A 161 22.34 -16.03 -14.40
CA GLU A 161 21.87 -16.97 -13.35
C GLU A 161 22.59 -16.80 -12.00
N GLU A 162 23.74 -16.15 -11.97
CA GLU A 162 24.49 -15.76 -10.77
C GLU A 162 23.90 -14.56 -10.02
N GLN A 163 23.02 -13.80 -10.70
CA GLN A 163 22.33 -12.64 -10.12
C GLN A 163 20.85 -12.93 -9.93
N ARG A 164 20.53 -14.13 -9.51
CA ARG A 164 19.16 -14.54 -9.25
C ARG A 164 18.53 -13.68 -8.18
N TRP A 165 17.37 -13.16 -8.49
CA TRP A 165 16.55 -12.41 -7.55
C TRP A 165 16.37 -13.18 -6.24
N ASP A 166 16.89 -12.62 -5.20
CA ASP A 166 16.40 -12.72 -3.82
C ASP A 166 16.08 -11.28 -3.35
N GLY A 167 15.43 -11.14 -2.24
CA GLY A 167 15.05 -9.81 -1.74
C GLY A 167 16.22 -8.84 -1.57
N GLU A 168 17.41 -9.35 -1.26
CA GLU A 168 18.63 -8.54 -1.10
C GLU A 168 19.12 -8.01 -2.44
N LEU A 169 19.11 -8.83 -3.48
CA LEU A 169 19.54 -8.42 -4.81
C LEU A 169 18.66 -7.33 -5.42
N PHE A 170 17.35 -7.39 -5.16
CA PHE A 170 16.42 -6.34 -5.59
C PHE A 170 16.78 -4.99 -4.99
N MET A 171 17.07 -4.97 -3.72
CA MET A 171 17.48 -3.74 -3.05
C MET A 171 18.82 -3.22 -3.58
N ASP A 172 19.73 -4.11 -3.93
CA ASP A 172 21.02 -3.72 -4.51
C ASP A 172 20.86 -3.17 -5.93
N VAL A 173 20.02 -3.79 -6.75
CA VAL A 173 19.67 -3.28 -8.09
C VAL A 173 18.96 -1.93 -7.99
N ILE A 174 18.03 -1.77 -7.06
CA ILE A 174 17.36 -0.49 -6.83
C ILE A 174 18.38 0.57 -6.38
N LYS A 175 19.29 0.24 -5.48
CA LYS A 175 20.35 1.17 -5.05
C LYS A 175 21.27 1.58 -6.20
N GLU A 176 21.67 0.65 -7.05
CA GLU A 176 22.50 0.96 -8.22
C GLU A 176 21.76 1.79 -9.28
N LEU A 177 20.47 1.56 -9.48
CA LEU A 177 19.69 2.28 -10.48
C LEU A 177 19.20 3.65 -10.00
N PHE A 178 19.03 3.84 -8.69
CA PHE A 178 18.33 4.99 -8.14
C PHE A 178 19.14 5.80 -7.11
N TRP A 179 20.31 5.32 -6.69
CA TRP A 179 21.21 5.99 -5.75
C TRP A 179 22.59 6.21 -6.37
#